data_f5226c5acec0e76204294774b39359c7
#
_entry.id   f5226c5acec0e76204294774b39359c7
#
_cell.length_a   1.000
_cell.length_b   1.000
_cell.length_c   1.000
_cell.angle_alpha   90.00
_cell.angle_beta   90.00
_cell.angle_gamma   90.00
#
_symmetry.space_group_name_H-M   'P 1'
#
loop_
_entity.id
_entity.type
_entity.pdbx_description
1 polymer ?
#
loop_
_entity_poly.entity_id
_entity_poly.type
_entity_poly.pdbx_seq_one_letter_code
_entity_poly.pdbx_strand_id
1 'polypeptide(L)'
;MSELNEKQARLEAIERQIQRLQRRLNILDSRSNRYGWVRVGIFFGGALLSILAFFLVGWWLFLVGVVITLTLFSIMVYFHRQVTRSITRHNILMHINATQVARIQLDWARIPAVRFSEARMEHPFEIDLDISGKRSLHQLLNTAISYDGTQRLHDWLLSTTPGLDIIQKRQALVRELAPLPIFRDKLLMKSILAAHNQEQQWEGKKLLNWLDEHRASPSLLPLMLLSLALSTGTLILLALNLFTPFPQYWILGVLLIGIFLFVTRKQRGDLFDDAHYLSDAFGQLSTIFEYLETYRYGKNRHLKELCLPFFMQQEQRPSTLLHRIARIASAATLQKNVLLWLVVNALVPWDFYIAHRFHQYKARIAARLPVWLDIWFELEALNSLATFAYLNPEYVLAEVVASEKQDDRPVFQATGLGHPLITMEQKVVNDFAMPKVGEIAIITGSNMSGKSTFLRTLGINLCLAYAGGPVNASAFHTSLFRLFTCIKISDSVTDGYSYFYAEVKRLKALLTTLELGEKEKSMPLFFLIDEIFKGTNNRERLIGGESYISALVGRNCLGVVSTHDLELVKLADALPAIRNYHFREDVIDGRMVFDYILREGPCPTTNALKIMQMEGLPVNLRILDTMK
;
A
#
# COMPACT_ATOMS: atom_id res chain seq x y z
N MET A 1 -10.49 -25.36 17.09
CA MET A 1 -9.46 -26.35 16.62
C MET A 1 -9.38 -26.46 15.10
N SER A 2 -10.48 -26.44 14.32
CA SER A 2 -10.43 -26.52 12.84
C SER A 2 -9.77 -25.31 12.20
N GLU A 3 -10.05 -24.10 12.65
CA GLU A 3 -9.56 -22.82 12.08
C GLU A 3 -8.07 -22.57 12.36
N LEU A 4 -7.59 -22.90 13.56
CA LEU A 4 -6.15 -22.92 13.88
C LEU A 4 -5.39 -23.86 12.93
N ASN A 5 -6.01 -24.97 12.55
CA ASN A 5 -5.46 -25.96 11.65
C ASN A 5 -5.34 -25.41 10.21
N GLU A 6 -6.29 -24.57 9.77
CA GLU A 6 -6.26 -23.98 8.42
C GLU A 6 -5.16 -22.92 8.26
N LYS A 7 -4.99 -22.04 9.24
CA LYS A 7 -3.92 -21.04 9.23
C LYS A 7 -2.54 -21.68 9.28
N GLN A 8 -2.37 -22.69 10.14
CA GLN A 8 -1.13 -23.45 10.24
C GLN A 8 -0.84 -24.20 8.93
N ALA A 9 -1.84 -24.86 8.33
CA ALA A 9 -1.70 -25.53 7.05
C ALA A 9 -1.30 -24.56 5.93
N ARG A 10 -1.80 -23.31 5.97
CA ARG A 10 -1.43 -22.25 5.02
C ARG A 10 0.00 -21.80 5.21
N LEU A 11 0.43 -21.58 6.45
CA LEU A 11 1.83 -21.25 6.78
C LEU A 11 2.77 -22.31 6.21
N GLU A 12 2.52 -23.59 6.50
CA GLU A 12 3.32 -24.69 5.98
C GLU A 12 3.32 -24.80 4.44
N ALA A 13 2.19 -24.46 3.80
CA ALA A 13 2.11 -24.43 2.35
C ALA A 13 3.02 -23.35 1.75
N ILE A 14 3.04 -22.15 2.34
CA ILE A 14 3.91 -21.05 1.92
C ILE A 14 5.39 -21.39 2.18
N GLU A 15 5.72 -21.96 3.32
CA GLU A 15 7.09 -22.39 3.65
C GLU A 15 7.59 -23.48 2.67
N ARG A 16 6.75 -24.46 2.34
CA ARG A 16 7.07 -25.45 1.30
C ARG A 16 7.31 -24.80 -0.06
N GLN A 17 6.57 -23.74 -0.38
CA GLN A 17 6.77 -22.98 -1.62
C GLN A 17 8.12 -22.24 -1.59
N ILE A 18 8.48 -21.60 -0.48
CA ILE A 18 9.80 -20.96 -0.29
C ILE A 18 10.93 -21.98 -0.52
N GLN A 19 10.84 -23.17 0.08
CA GLN A 19 11.85 -24.22 -0.10
C GLN A 19 11.97 -24.67 -1.57
N ARG A 20 10.85 -24.79 -2.30
CA ARG A 20 10.87 -25.11 -3.75
C ARG A 20 11.53 -24.01 -4.56
N LEU A 21 11.22 -22.75 -4.27
CA LEU A 21 11.85 -21.60 -4.93
C LEU A 21 13.35 -21.55 -4.67
N GLN A 22 13.78 -21.80 -3.43
CA GLN A 22 15.20 -21.84 -3.06
C GLN A 22 15.97 -22.93 -3.81
N ARG A 23 15.41 -24.14 -3.90
CA ARG A 23 16.01 -25.23 -4.70
C ARG A 23 16.16 -24.83 -6.17
N ARG A 24 15.14 -24.16 -6.73
CA ARG A 24 15.17 -23.69 -8.12
C ARG A 24 16.20 -22.60 -8.33
N LEU A 25 16.34 -21.67 -7.39
CA LEU A 25 17.34 -20.61 -7.41
C LEU A 25 18.76 -21.20 -7.42
N ASN A 26 19.06 -22.16 -6.57
CA ASN A 26 20.38 -22.81 -6.51
C ASN A 26 20.76 -23.44 -7.86
N ILE A 27 19.78 -24.04 -8.58
CA ILE A 27 20.01 -24.60 -9.92
C ILE A 27 20.28 -23.49 -10.95
N LEU A 28 19.51 -22.39 -10.88
CA LEU A 28 19.63 -21.26 -11.80
C LEU A 28 20.95 -20.51 -11.59
N ASP A 29 21.38 -20.34 -10.35
CA ASP A 29 22.66 -19.70 -9.99
C ASP A 29 23.84 -20.52 -10.49
N SER A 30 23.79 -21.84 -10.34
CA SER A 30 24.82 -22.72 -10.90
C SER A 30 24.90 -22.63 -12.43
N ARG A 31 23.74 -22.50 -13.13
CA ARG A 31 23.69 -22.28 -14.57
C ARG A 31 24.22 -20.90 -14.95
N SER A 32 23.86 -19.85 -14.22
CA SER A 32 24.33 -18.48 -14.43
C SER A 32 25.86 -18.41 -14.34
N ASN A 33 26.44 -19.03 -13.32
CA ASN A 33 27.89 -19.10 -13.12
C ASN A 33 28.57 -19.82 -14.30
N ARG A 34 28.03 -20.97 -14.75
CA ARG A 34 28.55 -21.66 -15.95
C ARG A 34 28.53 -20.78 -17.19
N TYR A 35 27.42 -20.07 -17.45
CA TYR A 35 27.31 -19.14 -18.57
C TYR A 35 28.27 -17.95 -18.45
N GLY A 36 28.53 -17.48 -17.21
CA GLY A 36 29.55 -16.47 -16.94
C GLY A 36 30.95 -16.93 -17.39
N TRP A 37 31.37 -18.12 -17.00
CA TRP A 37 32.67 -18.69 -17.39
C TRP A 37 32.77 -18.98 -18.88
N VAL A 38 31.73 -19.53 -19.50
CA VAL A 38 31.70 -19.77 -20.96
C VAL A 38 31.83 -18.46 -21.74
N ARG A 39 31.16 -17.39 -21.28
CA ARG A 39 31.25 -16.06 -21.90
C ARG A 39 32.68 -15.49 -21.83
N VAL A 40 33.34 -15.64 -20.69
CA VAL A 40 34.74 -15.26 -20.52
C VAL A 40 35.64 -16.07 -21.45
N GLY A 41 35.43 -17.40 -21.52
CA GLY A 41 36.17 -18.29 -22.42
C GLY A 41 35.98 -17.95 -23.92
N ILE A 42 34.75 -17.67 -24.35
CA ILE A 42 34.46 -17.25 -25.72
C ILE A 42 35.19 -15.93 -26.07
N PHE A 43 35.14 -14.95 -25.14
CA PHE A 43 35.79 -13.66 -25.38
C PHE A 43 37.30 -13.77 -25.49
N PHE A 44 37.97 -14.33 -24.51
CA PHE A 44 39.43 -14.44 -24.50
C PHE A 44 39.96 -15.49 -25.50
N GLY A 45 39.32 -16.65 -25.60
CA GLY A 45 39.67 -17.69 -26.55
C GLY A 45 39.45 -17.25 -28.00
N GLY A 46 38.30 -16.59 -28.25
CA GLY A 46 38.00 -16.04 -29.57
C GLY A 46 38.94 -14.89 -30.00
N ALA A 47 39.28 -14.00 -29.04
CA ALA A 47 40.26 -12.94 -29.28
C ALA A 47 41.65 -13.52 -29.61
N LEU A 48 42.12 -14.52 -28.82
CA LEU A 48 43.38 -15.19 -29.05
C LEU A 48 43.42 -15.87 -30.42
N LEU A 49 42.38 -16.65 -30.77
CA LEU A 49 42.28 -17.32 -32.06
C LEU A 49 42.25 -16.33 -33.24
N SER A 50 41.53 -15.20 -33.08
CA SER A 50 41.49 -14.15 -34.10
C SER A 50 42.87 -13.51 -34.32
N ILE A 51 43.61 -13.23 -33.25
CA ILE A 51 44.98 -12.71 -33.31
C ILE A 51 45.92 -13.72 -33.97
N LEU A 52 45.81 -15.00 -33.65
CA LEU A 52 46.63 -16.07 -34.21
C LEU A 52 46.34 -16.19 -35.73
N ALA A 53 45.07 -16.09 -36.13
CA ALA A 53 44.67 -16.10 -37.51
C ALA A 53 45.24 -14.89 -38.34
N PHE A 54 45.43 -13.74 -37.71
CA PHE A 54 46.09 -12.58 -38.30
C PHE A 54 47.55 -12.90 -38.65
N PHE A 55 48.29 -13.50 -37.75
CA PHE A 55 49.70 -13.83 -37.97
C PHE A 55 49.91 -14.99 -38.97
N LEU A 56 48.96 -15.92 -39.08
CA LEU A 56 49.11 -17.10 -39.94
C LEU A 56 48.61 -16.86 -41.37
N VAL A 57 47.54 -16.11 -41.57
CA VAL A 57 46.83 -16.00 -42.88
C VAL A 57 46.61 -14.56 -43.31
N GLY A 58 46.54 -13.62 -42.36
CA GLY A 58 46.35 -12.21 -42.65
C GLY A 58 45.05 -11.62 -42.16
N TRP A 59 44.82 -10.35 -42.46
CA TRP A 59 43.81 -9.50 -41.86
C TRP A 59 42.35 -9.91 -42.13
N TRP A 60 42.07 -10.52 -43.28
CA TRP A 60 40.74 -10.99 -43.62
C TRP A 60 40.24 -12.09 -42.67
N LEU A 61 41.10 -13.07 -42.34
CA LEU A 61 40.74 -14.13 -41.42
C LEU A 61 40.61 -13.64 -39.99
N PHE A 62 41.37 -12.61 -39.63
CA PHE A 62 41.19 -11.88 -38.36
C PHE A 62 39.78 -11.28 -38.24
N LEU A 63 39.30 -10.55 -39.26
CA LEU A 63 37.97 -9.97 -39.29
C LEU A 63 36.86 -11.03 -39.18
N VAL A 64 36.99 -12.12 -39.91
CA VAL A 64 36.04 -13.24 -39.81
C VAL A 64 36.05 -13.83 -38.39
N GLY A 65 37.21 -14.04 -37.79
CA GLY A 65 37.36 -14.52 -36.43
C GLY A 65 36.70 -13.59 -35.38
N VAL A 66 36.90 -12.28 -35.53
CA VAL A 66 36.27 -11.26 -34.67
C VAL A 66 34.74 -11.29 -34.83
N VAL A 67 34.21 -11.36 -36.03
CA VAL A 67 32.76 -11.43 -36.28
C VAL A 67 32.15 -12.68 -35.67
N ILE A 68 32.79 -13.84 -35.86
CA ILE A 68 32.33 -15.10 -35.23
C ILE A 68 32.35 -14.99 -33.71
N THR A 69 33.43 -14.49 -33.13
CA THR A 69 33.59 -14.32 -31.67
C THR A 69 32.50 -13.40 -31.12
N LEU A 70 32.26 -12.23 -31.72
CA LEU A 70 31.23 -11.29 -31.32
C LEU A 70 29.82 -11.89 -31.44
N THR A 71 29.59 -12.69 -32.51
CA THR A 71 28.29 -13.35 -32.68
C THR A 71 28.03 -14.40 -31.59
N LEU A 72 29.00 -15.29 -31.33
CA LEU A 72 28.91 -16.30 -30.28
C LEU A 72 28.78 -15.65 -28.91
N PHE A 73 29.56 -14.60 -28.62
CA PHE A 73 29.47 -13.82 -27.40
C PHE A 73 28.07 -13.19 -27.22
N SER A 74 27.52 -12.61 -28.26
CA SER A 74 26.18 -11.99 -28.24
C SER A 74 25.09 -13.02 -27.97
N ILE A 75 25.17 -14.20 -28.61
CA ILE A 75 24.25 -15.32 -28.34
C ILE A 75 24.34 -15.74 -26.86
N MET A 76 25.56 -15.87 -26.33
CA MET A 76 25.78 -16.28 -24.95
C MET A 76 25.28 -15.24 -23.95
N VAL A 77 25.49 -13.96 -24.24
CA VAL A 77 24.92 -12.84 -23.44
C VAL A 77 23.39 -12.90 -23.44
N TYR A 78 22.76 -13.22 -24.56
CA TYR A 78 21.30 -13.35 -24.65
C TYR A 78 20.78 -14.46 -23.74
N PHE A 79 21.35 -15.67 -23.79
CA PHE A 79 20.96 -16.78 -22.89
C PHE A 79 21.25 -16.48 -21.42
N HIS A 80 22.41 -15.89 -21.12
CA HIS A 80 22.77 -15.50 -19.75
C HIS A 80 21.75 -14.49 -19.20
N ARG A 81 21.36 -13.47 -19.96
CA ARG A 81 20.32 -12.50 -19.57
C ARG A 81 18.97 -13.15 -19.29
N GLN A 82 18.57 -14.18 -20.04
CA GLN A 82 17.33 -14.92 -19.75
C GLN A 82 17.38 -15.63 -18.39
N VAL A 83 18.54 -16.28 -18.09
CA VAL A 83 18.73 -16.94 -16.78
C VAL A 83 18.71 -15.90 -15.65
N THR A 84 19.44 -14.81 -15.79
CA THR A 84 19.47 -13.73 -14.79
C THR A 84 18.07 -13.14 -14.55
N ARG A 85 17.28 -12.88 -15.60
CA ARG A 85 15.89 -12.45 -15.45
C ARG A 85 15.04 -13.47 -14.70
N SER A 86 15.28 -14.77 -14.93
CA SER A 86 14.58 -15.83 -14.20
C SER A 86 14.97 -15.83 -12.72
N ILE A 87 16.25 -15.68 -12.39
CA ILE A 87 16.75 -15.57 -11.01
C ILE A 87 16.09 -14.40 -10.30
N THR A 88 16.07 -13.21 -10.90
CA THR A 88 15.42 -12.02 -10.33
C THR A 88 13.94 -12.26 -10.01
N ARG A 89 13.19 -12.88 -10.94
CA ARG A 89 11.77 -13.21 -10.72
C ARG A 89 11.57 -14.19 -9.55
N HIS A 90 12.40 -15.23 -9.44
CA HIS A 90 12.30 -16.20 -8.36
C HIS A 90 12.69 -15.59 -7.01
N ASN A 91 13.70 -14.71 -6.98
CA ASN A 91 14.07 -13.96 -5.77
C ASN A 91 12.93 -13.06 -5.29
N ILE A 92 12.26 -12.35 -6.19
CA ILE A 92 11.10 -11.51 -5.84
C ILE A 92 9.96 -12.38 -5.29
N LEU A 93 9.62 -13.49 -5.93
CA LEU A 93 8.59 -14.40 -5.43
C LEU A 93 8.94 -14.98 -4.06
N MET A 94 10.21 -15.33 -3.85
CA MET A 94 10.69 -15.79 -2.54
C MET A 94 10.54 -14.70 -1.47
N HIS A 95 10.89 -13.44 -1.81
CA HIS A 95 10.70 -12.30 -0.91
C HIS A 95 9.22 -12.03 -0.59
N ILE A 96 8.32 -12.12 -1.58
CA ILE A 96 6.88 -12.00 -1.38
C ILE A 96 6.39 -13.06 -0.38
N ASN A 97 6.73 -14.33 -0.60
CA ASN A 97 6.33 -15.42 0.30
C ASN A 97 6.92 -15.27 1.71
N ALA A 98 8.19 -14.88 1.83
CA ALA A 98 8.82 -14.62 3.13
C ALA A 98 8.13 -13.49 3.90
N THR A 99 7.70 -12.44 3.20
CA THR A 99 6.95 -11.34 3.79
C THR A 99 5.54 -11.78 4.21
N GLN A 100 4.89 -12.69 3.47
CA GLN A 100 3.60 -13.27 3.86
C GLN A 100 3.73 -14.11 5.14
N VAL A 101 4.78 -14.92 5.27
CA VAL A 101 5.09 -15.66 6.52
C VAL A 101 5.29 -14.68 7.68
N ALA A 102 6.07 -13.63 7.49
CA ALA A 102 6.28 -12.61 8.51
C ALA A 102 4.98 -11.94 8.98
N ARG A 103 4.02 -11.70 8.06
CA ARG A 103 2.69 -11.16 8.41
C ARG A 103 1.85 -12.15 9.21
N ILE A 104 1.87 -13.44 8.89
CA ILE A 104 1.17 -14.48 9.67
C ILE A 104 1.69 -14.53 11.11
N GLN A 105 3.02 -14.43 11.25
CA GLN A 105 3.74 -14.54 12.54
C GLN A 105 3.84 -13.21 13.28
N LEU A 106 3.41 -12.08 12.68
CA LEU A 106 3.62 -10.72 13.17
C LEU A 106 5.10 -10.39 13.45
N ASP A 107 6.01 -10.94 12.61
CA ASP A 107 7.44 -10.61 12.67
C ASP A 107 7.69 -9.22 12.06
N TRP A 108 7.55 -8.21 12.91
CA TRP A 108 7.67 -6.81 12.52
C TRP A 108 9.02 -6.42 11.95
N ALA A 109 10.07 -7.18 12.22
CA ALA A 109 11.41 -6.92 11.68
C ALA A 109 11.48 -7.24 10.17
N ARG A 110 10.65 -8.19 9.71
CA ARG A 110 10.62 -8.64 8.32
C ARG A 110 9.45 -8.07 7.52
N ILE A 111 8.45 -7.47 8.19
CA ILE A 111 7.37 -6.77 7.49
C ILE A 111 7.89 -5.41 7.03
N PRO A 112 7.82 -5.10 5.71
CA PRO A 112 8.32 -3.84 5.18
C PRO A 112 7.70 -2.63 5.89
N ALA A 113 8.53 -1.65 6.27
CA ALA A 113 8.05 -0.40 6.82
C ALA A 113 7.35 0.43 5.72
N VAL A 114 6.24 1.05 6.07
CA VAL A 114 5.55 1.97 5.17
C VAL A 114 6.15 3.35 5.32
N ARG A 115 6.58 3.95 4.19
CA ARG A 115 7.07 5.33 4.16
C ARG A 115 5.86 6.25 4.06
N PHE A 116 5.40 6.74 5.19
CA PHE A 116 4.32 7.73 5.26
C PHE A 116 4.74 8.98 6.00
N SER A 117 4.01 10.08 5.75
CA SER A 117 3.97 11.23 6.63
C SER A 117 3.54 10.81 8.05
N GLU A 118 3.96 11.55 9.04
CA GLU A 118 3.55 11.33 10.44
C GLU A 118 2.03 11.27 10.58
N ALA A 119 1.55 10.41 11.48
CA ALA A 119 0.14 10.26 11.77
C ALA A 119 -0.50 11.60 12.17
N ARG A 120 -1.70 11.88 11.70
CA ARG A 120 -2.39 13.15 11.94
C ARG A 120 -2.95 13.19 13.35
N MET A 121 -2.40 14.04 14.20
CA MET A 121 -2.85 14.19 15.62
C MET A 121 -4.34 14.61 15.71
N GLU A 122 -4.83 15.36 14.74
CA GLU A 122 -6.22 15.84 14.72
C GLU A 122 -7.23 14.78 14.24
N HIS A 123 -6.75 13.66 13.68
CA HIS A 123 -7.66 12.62 13.19
C HIS A 123 -8.43 11.97 14.37
N PRO A 124 -9.74 11.67 14.21
CA PRO A 124 -10.58 11.19 15.32
C PRO A 124 -10.12 9.87 15.95
N PHE A 125 -9.33 9.02 15.24
CA PHE A 125 -8.96 7.69 15.77
C PHE A 125 -7.62 7.13 15.26
N GLU A 126 -6.91 7.80 14.35
CA GLU A 126 -5.73 7.24 13.67
C GLU A 126 -4.63 6.76 14.64
N ILE A 127 -4.25 7.63 15.59
CA ILE A 127 -3.17 7.36 16.56
C ILE A 127 -3.64 6.38 17.64
N ASP A 128 -4.86 6.56 18.09
CA ASP A 128 -5.44 5.79 19.19
C ASP A 128 -5.53 4.29 18.86
N LEU A 129 -5.85 3.98 17.62
CA LEU A 129 -6.07 2.63 17.13
C LEU A 129 -4.84 2.00 16.45
N ASP A 130 -3.69 2.66 16.50
CA ASP A 130 -2.48 2.17 15.82
C ASP A 130 -2.70 1.86 14.32
N ILE A 131 -3.47 2.73 13.63
CA ILE A 131 -3.74 2.54 12.19
C ILE A 131 -2.48 2.80 11.38
N SER A 132 -1.72 3.85 11.73
CA SER A 132 -0.53 4.32 11.01
C SER A 132 0.72 4.25 11.88
N GLY A 133 1.90 4.28 11.25
CA GLY A 133 3.18 4.26 11.94
C GLY A 133 3.82 2.88 12.03
N LYS A 134 4.72 2.70 12.99
CA LYS A 134 5.42 1.44 13.22
C LYS A 134 4.51 0.44 13.94
N ARG A 135 4.56 -0.83 13.53
CA ARG A 135 3.74 -1.93 14.08
C ARG A 135 2.24 -1.62 14.03
N SER A 136 1.82 -0.95 12.96
CA SER A 136 0.44 -0.50 12.75
C SER A 136 -0.35 -1.47 11.87
N LEU A 137 -1.68 -1.28 11.86
CA LEU A 137 -2.57 -2.02 10.96
C LEU A 137 -2.19 -1.81 9.49
N HIS A 138 -1.93 -0.56 9.10
CA HIS A 138 -1.54 -0.23 7.75
C HIS A 138 -0.23 -0.92 7.33
N GLN A 139 0.79 -0.95 8.22
CA GLN A 139 2.03 -1.69 7.94
C GLN A 139 1.78 -3.19 7.77
N LEU A 140 0.91 -3.78 8.59
CA LEU A 140 0.56 -5.20 8.50
C LEU A 140 -0.13 -5.53 7.17
N LEU A 141 -1.04 -4.68 6.71
CA LEU A 141 -1.85 -4.91 5.51
C LEU A 141 -1.10 -4.59 4.22
N ASN A 142 -0.36 -3.48 4.18
CA ASN A 142 0.13 -2.88 2.94
C ASN A 142 1.07 -3.80 2.15
N THR A 143 0.63 -4.15 0.93
CA THR A 143 1.43 -4.84 -0.08
C THR A 143 1.62 -4.00 -1.34
N ALA A 144 1.07 -2.78 -1.38
CA ALA A 144 1.19 -1.89 -2.51
C ALA A 144 2.64 -1.43 -2.71
N ILE A 145 3.06 -1.26 -3.95
CA ILE A 145 4.38 -0.80 -4.35
C ILE A 145 4.35 0.69 -4.70
N SER A 146 3.24 1.15 -5.32
CA SER A 146 3.07 2.57 -5.60
C SER A 146 2.74 3.36 -4.33
N TYR A 147 3.16 4.64 -4.33
CA TYR A 147 2.76 5.57 -3.27
C TYR A 147 1.23 5.75 -3.26
N ASP A 148 0.63 5.92 -4.44
CA ASP A 148 -0.82 6.17 -4.58
C ASP A 148 -1.67 4.97 -4.13
N GLY A 149 -1.23 3.72 -4.42
CA GLY A 149 -1.90 2.51 -3.94
C GLY A 149 -1.81 2.35 -2.42
N THR A 150 -0.63 2.67 -1.86
CA THR A 150 -0.40 2.69 -0.41
C THR A 150 -1.26 3.75 0.29
N GLN A 151 -1.32 4.97 -0.29
CA GLN A 151 -2.16 6.06 0.21
C GLN A 151 -3.65 5.70 0.16
N ARG A 152 -4.09 5.04 -0.92
CA ARG A 152 -5.49 4.62 -1.08
C ARG A 152 -5.93 3.62 0.00
N LEU A 153 -5.10 2.63 0.32
CA LEU A 153 -5.36 1.72 1.43
C LEU A 153 -5.46 2.46 2.77
N HIS A 154 -4.55 3.39 3.00
CA HIS A 154 -4.53 4.22 4.19
C HIS A 154 -5.81 5.06 4.32
N ASP A 155 -6.23 5.74 3.25
CA ASP A 155 -7.45 6.54 3.23
C ASP A 155 -8.71 5.68 3.46
N TRP A 156 -8.72 4.42 2.99
CA TRP A 156 -9.82 3.50 3.27
C TRP A 156 -9.92 3.11 4.75
N LEU A 157 -8.79 2.90 5.42
CA LEU A 157 -8.72 2.58 6.85
C LEU A 157 -9.10 3.79 7.72
N LEU A 158 -8.88 5.00 7.24
CA LEU A 158 -9.16 6.26 7.94
C LEU A 158 -10.50 6.89 7.55
N SER A 159 -11.38 6.18 6.87
CA SER A 159 -12.66 6.73 6.46
C SER A 159 -13.52 7.10 7.67
N THR A 160 -13.83 8.39 7.80
CA THR A 160 -14.71 8.92 8.86
C THR A 160 -16.19 8.87 8.47
N THR A 161 -16.47 8.74 7.18
CA THR A 161 -17.83 8.68 6.61
C THR A 161 -17.94 7.47 5.67
N PRO A 162 -18.08 6.25 6.22
CA PRO A 162 -18.14 5.05 5.40
C PRO A 162 -19.42 4.98 4.58
N GLY A 163 -19.33 4.57 3.30
CA GLY A 163 -20.46 4.37 2.41
C GLY A 163 -20.75 2.89 2.17
N LEU A 164 -22.00 2.46 2.35
CA LEU A 164 -22.41 1.06 2.25
C LEU A 164 -22.07 0.43 0.89
N ASP A 165 -22.45 1.12 -0.21
CA ASP A 165 -22.22 0.62 -1.58
C ASP A 165 -20.74 0.42 -1.87
N ILE A 166 -19.90 1.34 -1.38
CA ILE A 166 -18.44 1.29 -1.54
C ILE A 166 -17.87 0.10 -0.77
N ILE A 167 -18.32 -0.11 0.47
CA ILE A 167 -17.89 -1.24 1.30
C ILE A 167 -18.28 -2.55 0.64
N GLN A 168 -19.53 -2.70 0.21
CA GLN A 168 -20.03 -3.92 -0.43
C GLN A 168 -19.29 -4.22 -1.74
N LYS A 169 -19.02 -3.20 -2.56
CA LYS A 169 -18.21 -3.34 -3.77
C LYS A 169 -16.80 -3.84 -3.46
N ARG A 170 -16.13 -3.25 -2.45
CA ARG A 170 -14.80 -3.68 -2.02
C ARG A 170 -14.80 -5.11 -1.46
N GLN A 171 -15.78 -5.45 -0.63
CA GLN A 171 -15.93 -6.81 -0.10
C GLN A 171 -16.15 -7.85 -1.20
N ALA A 172 -16.95 -7.53 -2.24
CA ALA A 172 -17.14 -8.40 -3.38
C ALA A 172 -15.82 -8.65 -4.13
N LEU A 173 -15.02 -7.60 -4.36
CA LEU A 173 -13.71 -7.70 -4.98
C LEU A 173 -12.70 -8.45 -4.12
N VAL A 174 -12.67 -8.21 -2.82
CA VAL A 174 -11.80 -8.95 -1.87
C VAL A 174 -12.17 -10.43 -1.86
N ARG A 175 -13.48 -10.77 -1.86
CA ARG A 175 -13.96 -12.15 -1.93
C ARG A 175 -13.54 -12.87 -3.21
N GLU A 176 -13.51 -12.17 -4.35
CA GLU A 176 -13.01 -12.71 -5.62
C GLU A 176 -11.47 -12.81 -5.65
N LEU A 177 -10.75 -11.84 -5.07
CA LEU A 177 -9.29 -11.79 -5.11
C LEU A 177 -8.62 -12.71 -4.08
N ALA A 178 -9.22 -12.93 -2.92
CA ALA A 178 -8.63 -13.75 -1.85
C ALA A 178 -8.24 -15.16 -2.33
N PRO A 179 -9.08 -15.91 -3.06
CA PRO A 179 -8.74 -17.25 -3.56
C PRO A 179 -7.82 -17.26 -4.78
N LEU A 180 -7.29 -16.10 -5.23
CA LEU A 180 -6.43 -15.96 -6.40
C LEU A 180 -4.97 -15.58 -6.05
N PRO A 181 -4.23 -16.37 -5.24
CA PRO A 181 -2.86 -16.00 -4.82
C PRO A 181 -1.92 -15.83 -6.03
N ILE A 182 -2.05 -16.67 -7.05
CA ILE A 182 -1.21 -16.58 -8.26
C ILE A 182 -1.43 -15.25 -9.01
N PHE A 183 -2.66 -14.73 -9.05
CA PHE A 183 -2.95 -13.43 -9.68
C PHE A 183 -2.29 -12.30 -8.88
N ARG A 184 -2.52 -12.29 -7.57
CA ARG A 184 -1.99 -11.27 -6.67
C ARG A 184 -0.46 -11.24 -6.66
N ASP A 185 0.18 -12.41 -6.48
CA ASP A 185 1.64 -12.51 -6.43
C ASP A 185 2.30 -12.13 -7.77
N LYS A 186 1.69 -12.50 -8.91
CA LYS A 186 2.18 -12.08 -10.23
C LYS A 186 2.01 -10.59 -10.46
N LEU A 187 0.89 -10.00 -10.07
CA LEU A 187 0.68 -8.56 -10.17
C LEU A 187 1.71 -7.83 -9.30
N LEU A 188 1.86 -8.24 -8.04
CA LEU A 188 2.84 -7.68 -7.11
C LEU A 188 4.28 -7.83 -7.64
N MET A 189 4.64 -9.01 -8.15
CA MET A 189 5.95 -9.24 -8.77
C MET A 189 6.21 -8.28 -9.94
N LYS A 190 5.22 -8.05 -10.81
CA LYS A 190 5.36 -7.12 -11.93
C LYS A 190 5.47 -5.68 -11.44
N SER A 191 4.73 -5.27 -10.42
CA SER A 191 4.85 -3.96 -9.78
C SER A 191 6.25 -3.77 -9.16
N ILE A 192 6.79 -4.78 -8.46
CA ILE A 192 8.15 -4.75 -7.90
C ILE A 192 9.21 -4.64 -9.01
N LEU A 193 9.10 -5.43 -10.07
CA LEU A 193 10.02 -5.37 -11.21
C LEU A 193 9.98 -3.99 -11.88
N ALA A 194 8.81 -3.37 -11.94
CA ALA A 194 8.62 -2.04 -12.46
C ALA A 194 9.27 -0.96 -11.56
N ALA A 195 9.22 -1.12 -10.25
CA ALA A 195 9.78 -0.16 -9.29
C ALA A 195 11.29 -0.33 -9.03
N HIS A 196 11.90 -1.45 -9.45
CA HIS A 196 13.25 -1.88 -9.03
C HIS A 196 14.40 -0.91 -9.41
N ASN A 197 14.18 0.00 -10.35
CA ASN A 197 15.20 0.98 -10.77
C ASN A 197 15.04 2.35 -10.10
N GLN A 198 14.09 2.52 -9.18
CA GLN A 198 13.84 3.79 -8.51
C GLN A 198 14.17 3.69 -7.02
N GLU A 199 15.07 4.53 -6.53
CA GLU A 199 15.34 4.70 -5.09
C GLU A 199 14.12 5.25 -4.32
N GLN A 200 13.15 5.82 -5.04
CA GLN A 200 11.90 6.37 -4.52
C GLN A 200 10.72 5.50 -4.93
N GLN A 201 9.68 5.45 -4.10
CA GLN A 201 8.40 4.81 -4.46
C GLN A 201 7.87 5.42 -5.76
N TRP A 202 7.27 4.57 -6.58
CA TRP A 202 6.65 5.01 -7.84
C TRP A 202 5.45 5.91 -7.55
N GLU A 203 5.46 7.14 -8.08
CA GLU A 203 4.44 8.16 -7.88
C GLU A 203 3.69 8.45 -9.19
N GLY A 204 2.39 8.14 -9.21
CA GLY A 204 1.54 8.44 -10.37
C GLY A 204 1.40 9.93 -10.64
N LYS A 205 1.36 10.75 -9.58
CA LYS A 205 1.25 12.21 -9.68
C LYS A 205 2.37 12.83 -10.51
N LYS A 206 3.61 12.37 -10.40
CA LYS A 206 4.71 12.90 -11.22
C LYS A 206 4.46 12.71 -12.71
N LEU A 207 3.98 11.53 -13.10
CA LEU A 207 3.68 11.23 -14.49
C LEU A 207 2.45 11.99 -15.00
N LEU A 208 1.42 12.14 -14.16
CA LEU A 208 0.22 12.91 -14.49
C LEU A 208 0.50 14.40 -14.61
N ASN A 209 1.25 14.99 -13.67
CA ASN A 209 1.66 16.39 -13.73
C ASN A 209 2.49 16.66 -15.00
N TRP A 210 3.42 15.77 -15.32
CA TRP A 210 4.20 15.88 -16.55
C TRP A 210 3.32 15.84 -17.80
N LEU A 211 2.24 15.04 -17.80
CA LEU A 211 1.27 15.00 -18.90
C LEU A 211 0.48 16.31 -19.01
N ASP A 212 0.11 16.93 -17.90
CA ASP A 212 -0.71 18.14 -17.85
C ASP A 212 0.07 19.41 -18.20
N GLU A 213 1.32 19.54 -17.73
CA GLU A 213 2.15 20.72 -17.95
C GLU A 213 2.41 21.05 -19.44
N HIS A 214 2.27 20.07 -20.33
CA HIS A 214 2.65 20.19 -21.72
C HIS A 214 1.48 19.96 -22.70
N ARG A 215 0.28 20.44 -22.36
CA ARG A 215 -0.95 20.22 -23.15
C ARG A 215 -0.95 20.88 -24.53
N ALA A 216 -0.28 22.00 -24.71
CA ALA A 216 -0.30 22.78 -25.96
C ALA A 216 1.12 22.92 -26.53
N SER A 217 1.48 22.12 -27.49
CA SER A 217 2.68 22.35 -28.28
C SER A 217 2.32 22.88 -29.68
N PRO A 218 3.01 23.92 -30.18
CA PRO A 218 2.80 24.40 -31.55
C PRO A 218 3.09 23.29 -32.57
N SER A 219 2.46 23.39 -33.74
CA SER A 219 2.72 22.42 -34.81
C SER A 219 4.19 22.37 -35.17
N LEU A 220 4.83 21.22 -34.95
CA LEU A 220 6.25 20.99 -35.29
C LEU A 220 6.46 20.70 -36.78
N LEU A 221 5.39 20.61 -37.58
CA LEU A 221 5.47 20.32 -39.02
C LEU A 221 6.31 21.31 -39.80
N PRO A 222 6.20 22.64 -39.64
CA PRO A 222 7.03 23.58 -40.40
C PRO A 222 8.52 23.42 -40.09
N LEU A 223 8.86 23.23 -38.80
CA LEU A 223 10.24 23.03 -38.37
C LEU A 223 10.81 21.69 -38.83
N MET A 224 10.00 20.67 -38.86
CA MET A 224 10.37 19.36 -39.44
C MET A 224 10.66 19.46 -40.93
N LEU A 225 9.84 20.17 -41.69
CA LEU A 225 10.05 20.39 -43.12
C LEU A 225 11.33 21.22 -43.39
N LEU A 226 11.58 22.25 -42.59
CA LEU A 226 12.81 23.05 -42.68
C LEU A 226 14.05 22.20 -42.35
N SER A 227 13.99 21.40 -41.28
CA SER A 227 15.05 20.45 -40.94
C SER A 227 15.31 19.44 -42.06
N LEU A 228 14.25 18.92 -42.69
CA LEU A 228 14.36 18.02 -43.84
C LEU A 228 15.03 18.68 -45.03
N ALA A 229 14.69 19.93 -45.33
CA ALA A 229 15.32 20.70 -46.41
C ALA A 229 16.81 20.92 -46.15
N LEU A 230 17.18 21.28 -44.88
CA LEU A 230 18.58 21.41 -44.49
C LEU A 230 19.36 20.10 -44.58
N SER A 231 18.78 18.98 -44.13
CA SER A 231 19.41 17.67 -44.23
C SER A 231 19.58 17.24 -45.66
N THR A 232 18.56 17.41 -46.51
CA THR A 232 18.61 17.09 -47.94
C THR A 232 19.68 17.92 -48.67
N GLY A 233 19.73 19.23 -48.38
CA GLY A 233 20.76 20.11 -48.94
C GLY A 233 22.18 19.68 -48.53
N THR A 234 22.36 19.30 -47.23
CA THR A 234 23.65 18.81 -46.74
C THR A 234 24.07 17.51 -47.40
N LEU A 235 23.12 16.57 -47.64
CA LEU A 235 23.39 15.31 -48.35
C LEU A 235 23.75 15.55 -49.83
N ILE A 236 23.12 16.51 -50.51
CA ILE A 236 23.44 16.87 -51.87
C ILE A 236 24.87 17.45 -51.95
N LEU A 237 25.23 18.35 -51.00
CA LEU A 237 26.59 18.91 -50.94
C LEU A 237 27.64 17.84 -50.63
N LEU A 238 27.31 16.84 -49.81
CA LEU A 238 28.19 15.70 -49.52
C LEU A 238 28.36 14.82 -50.77
N ALA A 239 27.29 14.54 -51.49
CA ALA A 239 27.33 13.75 -52.72
C ALA A 239 28.16 14.48 -53.83
N LEU A 240 27.98 15.79 -53.99
CA LEU A 240 28.78 16.58 -54.91
C LEU A 240 30.27 16.55 -54.54
N ASN A 241 30.62 16.62 -53.26
CA ASN A 241 32.02 16.52 -52.82
C ASN A 241 32.63 15.12 -53.04
N LEU A 242 31.82 14.04 -52.94
CA LEU A 242 32.29 12.68 -53.15
C LEU A 242 32.51 12.32 -54.64
N PHE A 243 31.67 12.86 -55.54
CA PHE A 243 31.65 12.48 -56.94
C PHE A 243 32.24 13.55 -57.88
N THR A 244 32.50 14.76 -57.36
CA THR A 244 33.09 15.86 -58.11
C THR A 244 34.14 16.61 -57.29
N PRO A 245 35.05 17.38 -57.88
CA PRO A 245 36.03 18.20 -57.13
C PRO A 245 35.38 19.42 -56.45
N PHE A 246 34.19 19.23 -55.85
CA PHE A 246 33.46 20.31 -55.19
C PHE A 246 33.98 20.53 -53.77
N PRO A 247 34.13 21.80 -53.29
CA PRO A 247 34.61 22.07 -51.94
C PRO A 247 33.74 21.46 -50.83
N GLN A 248 34.33 21.25 -49.66
CA GLN A 248 33.67 20.55 -48.49
C GLN A 248 32.59 21.39 -47.81
N TYR A 249 31.68 22.03 -48.55
CA TYR A 249 30.60 22.87 -47.99
C TYR A 249 29.55 22.08 -47.22
N TRP A 250 29.52 20.74 -47.34
CA TRP A 250 28.67 19.91 -46.52
C TRP A 250 28.93 20.07 -45.02
N ILE A 251 30.16 20.47 -44.59
CA ILE A 251 30.53 20.78 -43.19
C ILE A 251 29.73 21.97 -42.70
N LEU A 252 29.56 23.03 -43.50
CA LEU A 252 28.70 24.17 -43.18
C LEU A 252 27.24 23.76 -43.03
N GLY A 253 26.75 22.82 -43.84
CA GLY A 253 25.42 22.26 -43.70
C GLY A 253 25.20 21.56 -42.35
N VAL A 254 26.16 20.72 -41.93
CA VAL A 254 26.12 20.07 -40.62
C VAL A 254 26.14 21.10 -39.48
N LEU A 255 26.95 22.16 -39.58
CA LEU A 255 27.04 23.23 -38.61
C LEU A 255 25.71 24.02 -38.51
N LEU A 256 25.08 24.33 -39.65
CA LEU A 256 23.78 24.99 -39.73
C LEU A 256 22.67 24.12 -39.07
N ILE A 257 22.68 22.82 -39.30
CA ILE A 257 21.77 21.88 -38.65
C ILE A 257 22.00 21.91 -37.15
N GLY A 258 23.25 21.89 -36.66
CA GLY A 258 23.56 21.99 -35.24
C GLY A 258 23.04 23.28 -34.59
N ILE A 259 23.25 24.42 -35.23
CA ILE A 259 22.73 25.73 -34.77
C ILE A 259 21.20 25.72 -34.80
N PHE A 260 20.56 25.21 -35.84
CA PHE A 260 19.12 25.13 -35.96
C PHE A 260 18.51 24.24 -34.84
N LEU A 261 19.11 23.10 -34.55
CA LEU A 261 18.71 22.23 -33.45
C LEU A 261 18.90 22.90 -32.10
N PHE A 262 19.96 23.69 -31.91
CA PHE A 262 20.19 24.42 -30.66
C PHE A 262 19.14 25.52 -30.46
N VAL A 263 18.89 26.36 -31.48
CA VAL A 263 17.91 27.46 -31.42
C VAL A 263 16.47 26.94 -31.18
N THR A 264 16.13 25.81 -31.79
CA THR A 264 14.78 25.22 -31.70
C THR A 264 14.60 24.26 -30.51
N ARG A 265 15.58 24.18 -29.58
CA ARG A 265 15.54 23.23 -28.44
C ARG A 265 14.25 23.38 -27.64
N LYS A 266 13.86 24.61 -27.26
CA LYS A 266 12.63 24.88 -26.48
C LYS A 266 11.35 24.47 -27.20
N GLN A 267 11.31 24.52 -28.53
CA GLN A 267 10.12 24.18 -29.33
C GLN A 267 9.92 22.67 -29.48
N ARG A 268 10.97 21.86 -29.30
CA ARG A 268 10.89 20.39 -29.31
C ARG A 268 10.35 19.83 -27.99
N GLY A 269 10.30 20.66 -26.92
CA GLY A 269 9.76 20.32 -25.62
C GLY A 269 10.73 19.53 -24.74
N ASP A 270 10.31 19.28 -23.50
CA ASP A 270 11.13 18.65 -22.45
C ASP A 270 11.25 17.12 -22.61
N LEU A 271 10.70 16.56 -23.70
CA LEU A 271 10.81 15.12 -23.99
C LEU A 271 12.26 14.62 -23.88
N PHE A 272 13.20 15.40 -24.37
CA PHE A 272 14.61 14.97 -24.47
C PHE A 272 15.33 15.01 -23.13
N ASP A 273 14.93 15.93 -22.23
CA ASP A 273 15.47 16.03 -20.89
C ASP A 273 14.94 14.87 -20.02
N ASP A 274 13.66 14.50 -20.16
CA ASP A 274 12.99 13.44 -19.41
C ASP A 274 12.90 12.08 -20.14
N ALA A 275 13.50 11.96 -21.33
CA ALA A 275 13.34 10.78 -22.21
C ALA A 275 13.64 9.44 -21.52
N HIS A 276 14.63 9.39 -20.63
CA HIS A 276 14.99 8.17 -19.91
C HIS A 276 13.92 7.81 -18.88
N TYR A 277 13.52 8.78 -18.05
CA TYR A 277 12.46 8.59 -17.07
C TYR A 277 11.16 8.13 -17.72
N LEU A 278 10.74 8.78 -18.81
CA LEU A 278 9.52 8.44 -19.52
C LEU A 278 9.57 7.05 -20.18
N SER A 279 10.72 6.73 -20.82
CA SER A 279 10.94 5.40 -21.39
C SER A 279 10.78 4.31 -20.34
N ASP A 280 11.40 4.50 -19.19
CA ASP A 280 11.36 3.52 -18.10
C ASP A 280 9.95 3.46 -17.47
N ALA A 281 9.35 4.59 -17.13
CA ALA A 281 8.02 4.65 -16.52
C ALA A 281 6.94 4.02 -17.40
N PHE A 282 6.89 4.39 -18.68
CA PHE A 282 5.92 3.82 -19.63
C PHE A 282 6.22 2.35 -19.95
N GLY A 283 7.50 1.98 -20.06
CA GLY A 283 7.91 0.60 -20.25
C GLY A 283 7.50 -0.31 -19.09
N GLN A 284 7.65 0.17 -17.86
CA GLN A 284 7.26 -0.51 -16.63
C GLN A 284 5.74 -0.70 -16.57
N LEU A 285 4.97 0.39 -16.72
CA LEU A 285 3.51 0.35 -16.72
C LEU A 285 2.98 -0.58 -17.82
N SER A 286 3.60 -0.59 -19.01
CA SER A 286 3.17 -1.47 -20.10
C SER A 286 3.18 -2.94 -19.70
N THR A 287 4.15 -3.39 -18.90
CA THR A 287 4.26 -4.79 -18.46
C THR A 287 3.20 -5.17 -17.41
N ILE A 288 2.81 -4.22 -16.56
CA ILE A 288 1.73 -4.40 -15.57
C ILE A 288 0.39 -4.47 -16.30
N PHE A 289 0.13 -3.53 -17.20
CA PHE A 289 -1.14 -3.46 -17.92
C PHE A 289 -1.31 -4.62 -18.91
N GLU A 290 -0.24 -5.07 -19.56
CA GLU A 290 -0.27 -6.29 -20.37
C GLU A 290 -0.73 -7.51 -19.57
N TYR A 291 -0.34 -7.61 -18.31
CA TYR A 291 -0.80 -8.69 -17.44
C TYR A 291 -2.30 -8.57 -17.16
N LEU A 292 -2.81 -7.38 -16.87
CA LEU A 292 -4.24 -7.14 -16.66
C LEU A 292 -5.06 -7.39 -17.93
N GLU A 293 -4.56 -7.02 -19.11
CA GLU A 293 -5.20 -7.24 -20.40
C GLU A 293 -5.30 -8.73 -20.78
N THR A 294 -4.28 -9.51 -20.43
CA THR A 294 -4.14 -10.91 -20.86
C THR A 294 -4.63 -11.92 -19.84
N TYR A 295 -4.94 -11.48 -18.62
CA TYR A 295 -5.44 -12.37 -17.58
C TYR A 295 -6.85 -12.88 -17.91
N ARG A 296 -7.08 -14.18 -17.67
CA ARG A 296 -8.39 -14.79 -17.86
C ARG A 296 -9.21 -14.69 -16.58
N TYR A 297 -10.10 -13.71 -16.51
CA TYR A 297 -10.90 -13.41 -15.31
C TYR A 297 -11.93 -14.48 -14.93
N GLY A 298 -12.29 -15.36 -15.86
CA GLY A 298 -13.18 -16.50 -15.60
C GLY A 298 -14.52 -16.10 -15.00
N LYS A 299 -14.83 -16.62 -13.80
CA LYS A 299 -16.07 -16.34 -13.06
C LYS A 299 -16.03 -15.07 -12.21
N ASN A 300 -14.88 -14.38 -12.11
CA ASN A 300 -14.67 -13.20 -11.27
C ASN A 300 -15.27 -11.96 -11.95
N ARG A 301 -16.57 -11.77 -11.76
CA ARG A 301 -17.34 -10.73 -12.46
C ARG A 301 -16.93 -9.32 -12.04
N HIS A 302 -16.84 -9.06 -10.73
CA HIS A 302 -16.51 -7.73 -10.21
C HIS A 302 -15.08 -7.31 -10.58
N LEU A 303 -14.13 -8.25 -10.52
CA LEU A 303 -12.75 -8.01 -10.94
C LEU A 303 -12.67 -7.74 -12.45
N LYS A 304 -13.44 -8.46 -13.27
CA LYS A 304 -13.52 -8.22 -14.71
C LYS A 304 -14.13 -6.84 -15.00
N GLU A 305 -15.18 -6.46 -14.29
CA GLU A 305 -15.83 -5.15 -14.42
C GLU A 305 -14.89 -4.00 -14.06
N LEU A 306 -14.15 -4.10 -12.96
CA LEU A 306 -13.11 -3.14 -12.59
C LEU A 306 -12.05 -2.98 -13.68
N CYS A 307 -11.64 -4.08 -14.32
CA CYS A 307 -10.62 -4.08 -15.35
C CYS A 307 -11.15 -3.84 -16.78
N LEU A 308 -12.45 -3.57 -16.99
CA LEU A 308 -13.01 -3.29 -18.32
C LEU A 308 -12.25 -2.25 -19.14
N PRO A 309 -11.75 -1.13 -18.57
CA PRO A 309 -10.98 -0.14 -19.33
C PRO A 309 -9.69 -0.65 -19.97
N PHE A 310 -9.21 -1.85 -19.59
CA PHE A 310 -8.06 -2.50 -20.23
C PHE A 310 -8.45 -3.33 -21.46
N PHE A 311 -9.76 -3.68 -21.65
CA PHE A 311 -10.23 -4.51 -22.76
C PHE A 311 -10.64 -3.68 -23.98
N MET A 312 -9.66 -3.17 -24.68
CA MET A 312 -9.87 -2.41 -25.91
C MET A 312 -9.39 -3.18 -27.14
N GLN A 313 -9.71 -2.68 -28.33
CA GLN A 313 -9.14 -3.20 -29.58
C GLN A 313 -7.61 -3.17 -29.53
N GLN A 314 -6.96 -4.12 -30.20
CA GLN A 314 -5.51 -4.36 -30.08
C GLN A 314 -4.62 -3.13 -30.23
N GLU A 315 -4.97 -2.22 -31.15
CA GLU A 315 -4.21 -0.97 -31.36
C GLU A 315 -4.40 0.09 -30.27
N GLN A 316 -5.48 0.01 -29.52
CA GLN A 316 -5.85 0.94 -28.46
C GLN A 316 -5.60 0.39 -27.05
N ARG A 317 -5.04 -0.82 -26.95
CA ARG A 317 -4.71 -1.43 -25.65
C ARG A 317 -3.70 -0.57 -24.89
N PRO A 318 -3.89 -0.40 -23.59
CA PRO A 318 -2.98 0.36 -22.74
C PRO A 318 -1.52 -0.06 -22.89
N SER A 319 -1.22 -1.37 -22.83
CA SER A 319 0.13 -1.91 -22.97
C SER A 319 0.76 -1.55 -24.32
N THR A 320 -0.01 -1.65 -25.40
CA THR A 320 0.48 -1.34 -26.76
C THR A 320 0.80 0.15 -26.91
N LEU A 321 -0.07 1.03 -26.42
CA LEU A 321 0.13 2.48 -26.46
C LEU A 321 1.33 2.90 -25.62
N LEU A 322 1.44 2.40 -24.39
CA LEU A 322 2.54 2.70 -23.48
C LEU A 322 3.87 2.17 -24.01
N HIS A 323 3.88 0.97 -24.60
CA HIS A 323 5.09 0.41 -25.21
C HIS A 323 5.56 1.20 -26.44
N ARG A 324 4.64 1.73 -27.24
CA ARG A 324 4.98 2.60 -28.38
C ARG A 324 5.58 3.92 -27.89
N ILE A 325 4.98 4.56 -26.89
CA ILE A 325 5.51 5.82 -26.38
C ILE A 325 6.85 5.62 -25.65
N ALA A 326 7.02 4.51 -24.91
CA ALA A 326 8.29 4.14 -24.31
C ALA A 326 9.41 3.98 -25.36
N ARG A 327 9.11 3.33 -26.49
CA ARG A 327 10.08 3.21 -27.60
C ARG A 327 10.43 4.57 -28.22
N ILE A 328 9.45 5.45 -28.38
CA ILE A 328 9.69 6.82 -28.89
C ILE A 328 10.56 7.60 -27.91
N ALA A 329 10.25 7.53 -26.60
CA ALA A 329 11.07 8.16 -25.57
C ALA A 329 12.50 7.57 -25.52
N SER A 330 12.64 6.25 -25.64
CA SER A 330 13.96 5.60 -25.75
C SER A 330 14.75 6.07 -26.97
N ALA A 331 14.08 6.30 -28.11
CA ALA A 331 14.75 6.82 -29.32
C ALA A 331 15.25 8.25 -29.13
N ALA A 332 14.62 9.04 -28.26
CA ALA A 332 15.08 10.39 -27.91
C ALA A 332 16.39 10.38 -27.10
N THR A 333 16.72 9.27 -26.40
CA THR A 333 17.98 9.16 -25.63
C THR A 333 19.25 9.17 -26.51
N LEU A 334 19.10 9.08 -27.84
CA LEU A 334 20.21 9.22 -28.80
C LEU A 334 21.01 10.51 -28.59
N GLN A 335 20.39 11.59 -28.10
CA GLN A 335 21.07 12.87 -27.78
C GLN A 335 22.22 12.73 -26.77
N LYS A 336 22.26 11.67 -25.96
CA LYS A 336 23.38 11.42 -25.04
C LYS A 336 24.71 11.14 -25.76
N ASN A 337 24.66 10.68 -27.02
CA ASN A 337 25.83 10.51 -27.88
C ASN A 337 25.84 11.62 -28.95
N VAL A 338 26.50 12.74 -28.61
CA VAL A 338 26.50 13.97 -29.44
C VAL A 338 26.93 13.72 -30.89
N LEU A 339 27.95 12.89 -31.11
CA LEU A 339 28.45 12.60 -32.48
C LEU A 339 27.40 11.82 -33.29
N LEU A 340 26.87 10.73 -32.73
CA LEU A 340 25.85 9.92 -33.39
C LEU A 340 24.56 10.70 -33.60
N TRP A 341 24.16 11.51 -32.62
CA TRP A 341 23.01 12.40 -32.68
C TRP A 341 23.12 13.42 -33.82
N LEU A 342 24.29 14.08 -33.99
CA LEU A 342 24.52 15.05 -35.05
C LEU A 342 24.47 14.38 -36.42
N VAL A 343 25.13 13.20 -36.57
CA VAL A 343 25.13 12.44 -37.82
C VAL A 343 23.71 12.03 -38.21
N VAL A 344 22.93 11.50 -37.26
CA VAL A 344 21.54 11.05 -37.54
C VAL A 344 20.66 12.24 -37.93
N ASN A 345 20.77 13.40 -37.26
CA ASN A 345 20.00 14.60 -37.58
C ASN A 345 20.49 15.27 -38.89
N ALA A 346 21.73 15.06 -39.28
CA ALA A 346 22.22 15.49 -40.60
C ALA A 346 21.66 14.64 -41.77
N LEU A 347 21.34 13.39 -41.51
CA LEU A 347 20.75 12.49 -42.50
C LEU A 347 19.21 12.60 -42.60
N VAL A 348 18.55 12.71 -41.44
CA VAL A 348 17.09 12.78 -41.34
C VAL A 348 16.68 13.70 -40.17
N PRO A 349 15.53 14.39 -40.23
CA PRO A 349 15.08 15.31 -39.16
C PRO A 349 14.62 14.51 -37.90
N TRP A 350 15.54 13.74 -37.29
CA TRP A 350 15.25 12.74 -36.28
C TRP A 350 14.54 13.33 -35.06
N ASP A 351 15.08 14.40 -34.50
CA ASP A 351 14.52 15.01 -33.27
C ASP A 351 13.10 15.54 -33.48
N PHE A 352 12.84 16.20 -34.62
CA PHE A 352 11.50 16.72 -34.93
C PHE A 352 10.51 15.60 -35.21
N TYR A 353 10.97 14.53 -35.90
CA TYR A 353 10.15 13.35 -36.15
C TYR A 353 9.76 12.67 -34.82
N ILE A 354 10.73 12.43 -33.93
CA ILE A 354 10.50 11.83 -32.62
C ILE A 354 9.59 12.70 -31.77
N ALA A 355 9.84 14.02 -31.68
CA ALA A 355 8.99 14.94 -30.93
C ALA A 355 7.55 14.97 -31.47
N HIS A 356 7.38 15.04 -32.79
CA HIS A 356 6.05 15.02 -33.44
C HIS A 356 5.28 13.71 -33.12
N ARG A 357 5.93 12.57 -33.29
CA ARG A 357 5.34 11.25 -32.95
C ARG A 357 4.99 11.15 -31.48
N PHE A 358 5.86 11.64 -30.62
CA PHE A 358 5.62 11.63 -29.18
C PHE A 358 4.38 12.46 -28.81
N HIS A 359 4.24 13.67 -29.34
CA HIS A 359 3.07 14.52 -29.12
C HIS A 359 1.76 13.85 -29.58
N GLN A 360 1.77 13.16 -30.72
CA GLN A 360 0.59 12.43 -31.20
C GLN A 360 0.15 11.32 -30.19
N TYR A 361 1.11 10.55 -29.67
CA TYR A 361 0.82 9.48 -28.71
C TYR A 361 0.47 10.04 -27.32
N LYS A 362 1.15 11.11 -26.90
CA LYS A 362 0.83 11.82 -25.65
C LYS A 362 -0.63 12.24 -25.62
N ALA A 363 -1.12 12.89 -26.66
CA ALA A 363 -2.53 13.32 -26.76
C ALA A 363 -3.52 12.13 -26.64
N ARG A 364 -3.17 10.96 -27.21
CA ARG A 364 -4.01 9.75 -27.15
C ARG A 364 -4.09 9.12 -25.76
N ILE A 365 -3.03 9.19 -24.97
CA ILE A 365 -2.99 8.58 -23.63
C ILE A 365 -3.38 9.55 -22.52
N ALA A 366 -3.25 10.86 -22.71
CA ALA A 366 -3.50 11.86 -21.68
C ALA A 366 -4.90 11.76 -21.04
N ALA A 367 -5.93 11.47 -21.84
CA ALA A 367 -7.28 11.29 -21.33
C ALA A 367 -7.56 9.93 -20.67
N ARG A 368 -6.75 8.91 -20.95
CA ARG A 368 -7.00 7.52 -20.54
C ARG A 368 -6.09 7.04 -19.42
N LEU A 369 -4.86 7.54 -19.39
CA LEU A 369 -3.86 7.11 -18.40
C LEU A 369 -4.31 7.34 -16.95
N PRO A 370 -4.97 8.46 -16.58
CA PRO A 370 -5.46 8.63 -15.22
C PRO A 370 -6.39 7.50 -14.79
N VAL A 371 -7.30 7.06 -15.67
CA VAL A 371 -8.24 5.95 -15.38
C VAL A 371 -7.50 4.63 -15.20
N TRP A 372 -6.50 4.34 -16.04
CA TRP A 372 -5.73 3.10 -15.94
C TRP A 372 -4.87 3.05 -14.67
N LEU A 373 -4.28 4.18 -14.29
CA LEU A 373 -3.52 4.31 -13.04
C LEU A 373 -4.45 4.18 -11.83
N ASP A 374 -5.61 4.81 -11.86
CA ASP A 374 -6.58 4.74 -10.78
C ASP A 374 -7.02 3.30 -10.49
N ILE A 375 -7.30 2.52 -11.54
CA ILE A 375 -7.64 1.09 -11.42
C ILE A 375 -6.45 0.30 -10.85
N TRP A 376 -5.24 0.59 -11.29
CA TRP A 376 -4.06 -0.11 -10.76
C TRP A 376 -3.84 0.18 -9.28
N PHE A 377 -3.98 1.43 -8.83
CA PHE A 377 -3.90 1.81 -7.42
C PHE A 377 -5.02 1.17 -6.59
N GLU A 378 -6.23 1.11 -7.14
CA GLU A 378 -7.34 0.41 -6.51
C GLU A 378 -7.05 -1.09 -6.37
N LEU A 379 -6.50 -1.73 -7.40
CA LEU A 379 -6.09 -3.13 -7.35
C LEU A 379 -4.96 -3.40 -6.34
N GLU A 380 -4.00 -2.49 -6.16
CA GLU A 380 -2.96 -2.63 -5.15
C GLU A 380 -3.53 -2.57 -3.73
N ALA A 381 -4.44 -1.64 -3.46
CA ALA A 381 -5.13 -1.56 -2.17
C ALA A 381 -6.02 -2.78 -1.91
N LEU A 382 -6.79 -3.23 -2.91
CA LEU A 382 -7.62 -4.44 -2.82
C LEU A 382 -6.76 -5.71 -2.63
N ASN A 383 -5.61 -5.81 -3.30
CA ASN A 383 -4.68 -6.92 -3.11
C ASN A 383 -4.13 -6.98 -1.69
N SER A 384 -3.92 -5.83 -1.05
CA SER A 384 -3.52 -5.77 0.36
C SER A 384 -4.58 -6.39 1.26
N LEU A 385 -5.85 -5.98 1.13
CA LEU A 385 -6.97 -6.56 1.87
C LEU A 385 -7.20 -8.04 1.54
N ALA A 386 -7.12 -8.41 0.25
CA ALA A 386 -7.29 -9.79 -0.18
C ALA A 386 -6.14 -10.72 0.27
N THR A 387 -4.92 -10.20 0.36
CA THR A 387 -3.79 -10.93 0.92
C THR A 387 -3.99 -11.15 2.41
N PHE A 388 -4.46 -10.13 3.14
CA PHE A 388 -4.78 -10.26 4.55
C PHE A 388 -5.89 -11.29 4.80
N ALA A 389 -6.94 -11.29 3.97
CA ALA A 389 -7.98 -12.33 3.99
C ALA A 389 -7.42 -13.73 3.70
N TYR A 390 -6.52 -13.84 2.73
CA TYR A 390 -5.89 -15.12 2.38
C TYR A 390 -5.00 -15.65 3.50
N LEU A 391 -4.27 -14.79 4.21
CA LEU A 391 -3.35 -15.18 5.28
C LEU A 391 -4.07 -15.50 6.61
N ASN A 392 -5.30 -15.02 6.78
CA ASN A 392 -6.11 -15.22 7.98
C ASN A 392 -7.48 -15.83 7.61
N PRO A 393 -7.51 -17.14 7.29
CA PRO A 393 -8.75 -17.80 6.82
C PRO A 393 -9.84 -17.84 7.88
N GLU A 394 -9.49 -17.67 9.15
CA GLU A 394 -10.41 -17.60 10.29
C GLU A 394 -11.13 -16.25 10.40
N TYR A 395 -10.73 -15.22 9.63
CA TYR A 395 -11.35 -13.91 9.65
C TYR A 395 -12.52 -13.85 8.68
N VAL A 396 -13.56 -13.10 9.05
CA VAL A 396 -14.78 -12.97 8.24
C VAL A 396 -14.92 -11.58 7.62
N LEU A 397 -15.64 -11.49 6.52
CA LEU A 397 -16.11 -10.20 6.01
C LEU A 397 -17.33 -9.76 6.80
N ALA A 398 -17.29 -8.54 7.35
CA ALA A 398 -18.36 -8.01 8.17
C ALA A 398 -19.68 -7.86 7.39
N GLU A 399 -20.78 -8.17 8.02
CA GLU A 399 -22.10 -7.80 7.56
C GLU A 399 -22.36 -6.34 7.93
N VAL A 400 -22.28 -5.44 6.95
CA VAL A 400 -22.52 -4.00 7.15
C VAL A 400 -23.88 -3.65 6.61
N VAL A 401 -24.71 -2.97 7.42
CA VAL A 401 -26.07 -2.56 7.08
C VAL A 401 -26.24 -1.04 7.18
N ALA A 402 -27.19 -0.49 6.43
CA ALA A 402 -27.57 0.91 6.60
C ALA A 402 -28.30 1.10 7.93
N SER A 403 -28.00 2.20 8.62
CA SER A 403 -28.56 2.52 9.96
C SER A 403 -30.11 2.63 9.97
N GLU A 404 -30.74 2.81 8.80
CA GLU A 404 -32.18 3.00 8.66
C GLU A 404 -32.99 1.68 8.65
N LYS A 405 -32.35 0.54 8.44
CA LYS A 405 -33.05 -0.73 8.51
C LYS A 405 -33.23 -1.13 9.97
N GLN A 406 -34.41 -0.90 10.50
CA GLN A 406 -34.88 -1.41 11.78
C GLN A 406 -35.05 -2.95 11.65
N ASP A 407 -33.95 -3.65 11.81
CA ASP A 407 -33.94 -5.11 11.98
C ASP A 407 -33.96 -5.38 13.50
N ASP A 408 -34.56 -6.46 13.97
CA ASP A 408 -34.57 -6.83 15.40
C ASP A 408 -33.16 -7.19 15.95
N ARG A 409 -32.15 -7.16 15.06
CA ARG A 409 -30.76 -7.44 15.42
C ARG A 409 -30.07 -6.24 16.07
N PRO A 410 -29.08 -6.49 16.97
CA PRO A 410 -28.22 -5.44 17.53
C PRO A 410 -27.57 -4.59 16.44
N VAL A 411 -27.45 -3.27 16.66
CA VAL A 411 -26.78 -2.36 15.74
C VAL A 411 -25.27 -2.62 15.60
N PHE A 412 -24.70 -3.28 16.62
CA PHE A 412 -23.33 -3.80 16.61
C PHE A 412 -23.30 -5.14 17.33
N GLN A 413 -22.73 -6.16 16.69
CA GLN A 413 -22.53 -7.48 17.29
C GLN A 413 -21.28 -8.15 16.72
N ALA A 414 -20.43 -8.64 17.59
CA ALA A 414 -19.24 -9.39 17.23
C ALA A 414 -19.11 -10.64 18.10
N THR A 415 -18.83 -11.78 17.47
CA THR A 415 -18.58 -13.05 18.15
C THR A 415 -17.15 -13.48 17.89
N GLY A 416 -16.44 -13.88 18.94
CA GLY A 416 -15.04 -14.27 18.85
C GLY A 416 -14.13 -13.13 18.37
N LEU A 417 -14.40 -11.90 18.81
CA LEU A 417 -13.69 -10.71 18.40
C LEU A 417 -12.28 -10.66 18.99
N GLY A 418 -11.26 -10.57 18.13
CA GLY A 418 -9.86 -10.51 18.52
C GLY A 418 -9.10 -9.32 17.93
N HIS A 419 -7.94 -9.01 18.49
CA HIS A 419 -7.09 -7.92 18.01
C HIS A 419 -6.14 -8.40 16.91
N PRO A 420 -6.17 -7.82 15.70
CA PRO A 420 -5.39 -8.30 14.57
C PRO A 420 -3.86 -8.10 14.70
N LEU A 421 -3.42 -7.22 15.60
CA LEU A 421 -1.99 -6.96 15.86
C LEU A 421 -1.43 -7.78 17.04
N ILE A 422 -2.20 -8.73 17.59
CA ILE A 422 -1.77 -9.65 18.65
C ILE A 422 -1.60 -11.04 18.05
N THR A 423 -0.51 -11.73 18.42
CA THR A 423 -0.22 -13.09 17.94
C THR A 423 -1.28 -14.08 18.42
N MET A 424 -1.45 -15.18 17.69
CA MET A 424 -2.48 -16.17 18.02
C MET A 424 -2.31 -16.79 19.40
N GLU A 425 -1.07 -16.93 19.87
CA GLU A 425 -0.73 -17.53 21.17
C GLU A 425 -1.11 -16.64 22.35
N GLN A 426 -1.16 -15.32 22.12
CA GLN A 426 -1.43 -14.32 23.15
C GLN A 426 -2.84 -13.73 23.04
N LYS A 427 -3.52 -14.00 21.92
CA LYS A 427 -4.81 -13.41 21.61
C LYS A 427 -5.94 -14.11 22.35
N VAL A 428 -6.70 -13.34 23.12
CA VAL A 428 -7.97 -13.77 23.69
C VAL A 428 -9.10 -13.11 22.91
N VAL A 429 -10.10 -13.88 22.55
CA VAL A 429 -11.27 -13.39 21.82
C VAL A 429 -12.45 -13.20 22.75
N ASN A 430 -13.29 -12.21 22.45
CA ASN A 430 -14.46 -11.87 23.25
C ASN A 430 -15.70 -11.67 22.38
N ASP A 431 -16.86 -11.98 22.94
CA ASP A 431 -18.16 -11.63 22.37
C ASP A 431 -18.61 -10.28 22.89
N PHE A 432 -19.18 -9.45 22.03
CA PHE A 432 -19.69 -8.15 22.42
C PHE A 432 -20.83 -7.69 21.52
N ALA A 433 -21.87 -7.10 22.11
CA ALA A 433 -23.00 -6.57 21.36
C ALA A 433 -23.52 -5.26 21.96
N MET A 434 -23.98 -4.36 21.09
CA MET A 434 -24.73 -3.16 21.44
C MET A 434 -26.06 -3.17 20.70
N PRO A 435 -27.18 -3.35 21.39
CA PRO A 435 -28.49 -3.50 20.76
C PRO A 435 -28.99 -2.28 20.03
N LYS A 436 -28.79 -1.07 20.59
CA LYS A 436 -29.41 0.17 20.06
C LYS A 436 -28.46 1.37 20.09
N VAL A 437 -28.72 2.31 19.22
CA VAL A 437 -28.16 3.66 19.32
C VAL A 437 -28.71 4.34 20.57
N GLY A 438 -27.87 5.12 21.23
CA GLY A 438 -28.17 5.75 22.53
C GLY A 438 -27.70 4.96 23.75
N GLU A 439 -27.22 3.72 23.57
CA GLU A 439 -26.68 2.88 24.66
C GLU A 439 -25.17 3.11 24.85
N ILE A 440 -24.72 2.98 26.10
CA ILE A 440 -23.32 3.10 26.50
C ILE A 440 -22.91 1.87 27.29
N ALA A 441 -21.78 1.27 26.98
CA ALA A 441 -21.15 0.21 27.74
C ALA A 441 -20.05 0.79 28.64
N ILE A 442 -20.11 0.53 29.96
CA ILE A 442 -19.04 0.86 30.89
C ILE A 442 -18.25 -0.42 31.19
N ILE A 443 -16.94 -0.37 30.96
CA ILE A 443 -16.04 -1.49 31.20
C ILE A 443 -15.13 -1.19 32.38
N THR A 444 -15.22 -2.02 33.41
CA THR A 444 -14.38 -1.92 34.62
C THR A 444 -13.32 -3.02 34.69
N GLY A 445 -12.34 -2.84 35.54
CA GLY A 445 -11.24 -3.77 35.80
C GLY A 445 -9.96 -3.03 36.19
N SER A 446 -8.99 -3.75 36.72
CA SER A 446 -7.70 -3.18 37.09
C SER A 446 -6.88 -2.73 35.87
N ASN A 447 -5.79 -2.01 36.13
CA ASN A 447 -4.81 -1.73 35.09
C ASN A 447 -4.18 -3.06 34.61
N MET A 448 -3.87 -3.19 33.33
CA MET A 448 -3.40 -4.41 32.66
C MET A 448 -4.47 -5.50 32.42
N SER A 449 -5.71 -5.35 32.88
CA SER A 449 -6.77 -6.36 32.68
C SER A 449 -7.25 -6.50 31.23
N GLY A 450 -6.83 -5.60 30.31
CA GLY A 450 -7.16 -5.67 28.88
C GLY A 450 -8.18 -4.64 28.39
N LYS A 451 -8.69 -3.71 29.23
CA LYS A 451 -9.68 -2.68 28.88
C LYS A 451 -9.31 -1.90 27.61
N SER A 452 -8.15 -1.22 27.63
CA SER A 452 -7.67 -0.40 26.51
C SER A 452 -7.44 -1.22 25.23
N THR A 453 -6.96 -2.45 25.38
CA THR A 453 -6.77 -3.39 24.26
C THR A 453 -8.12 -3.76 23.65
N PHE A 454 -9.14 -3.99 24.46
CA PHE A 454 -10.47 -4.32 23.98
C PHE A 454 -11.13 -3.15 23.25
N LEU A 455 -11.02 -1.91 23.76
CA LEU A 455 -11.49 -0.73 23.05
C LEU A 455 -10.82 -0.60 21.67
N ARG A 456 -9.50 -0.77 21.61
CA ARG A 456 -8.78 -0.77 20.32
C ARG A 456 -9.22 -1.91 19.41
N THR A 457 -9.53 -3.08 19.98
CA THR A 457 -10.04 -4.22 19.22
C THR A 457 -11.36 -3.89 18.53
N LEU A 458 -12.28 -3.23 19.20
CA LEU A 458 -13.52 -2.75 18.60
C LEU A 458 -13.26 -1.77 17.45
N GLY A 459 -12.47 -0.73 17.72
CA GLY A 459 -12.19 0.33 16.74
C GLY A 459 -11.45 -0.17 15.49
N ILE A 460 -10.41 -0.98 15.67
CA ILE A 460 -9.59 -1.48 14.56
C ILE A 460 -10.38 -2.42 13.64
N ASN A 461 -11.27 -3.24 14.20
CA ASN A 461 -12.14 -4.12 13.41
C ASN A 461 -13.24 -3.34 12.68
N LEU A 462 -13.76 -2.24 13.26
CA LEU A 462 -14.64 -1.31 12.53
C LEU A 462 -13.92 -0.67 11.36
N CYS A 463 -12.67 -0.21 11.52
CA CYS A 463 -11.87 0.33 10.43
C CYS A 463 -11.65 -0.70 9.31
N LEU A 464 -11.36 -1.96 9.65
CA LEU A 464 -11.25 -3.06 8.68
C LEU A 464 -12.57 -3.32 7.95
N ALA A 465 -13.68 -3.39 8.68
CA ALA A 465 -15.02 -3.59 8.11
C ALA A 465 -15.37 -2.50 7.09
N TYR A 466 -15.14 -1.24 7.44
CA TYR A 466 -15.44 -0.09 6.60
C TYR A 466 -14.47 0.10 5.43
N ALA A 467 -13.23 -0.38 5.56
CA ALA A 467 -12.32 -0.50 4.42
C ALA A 467 -12.76 -1.59 3.41
N GLY A 468 -13.68 -2.48 3.79
CA GLY A 468 -14.10 -3.65 3.00
C GLY A 468 -13.20 -4.87 3.17
N GLY A 469 -12.35 -4.86 4.20
CA GLY A 469 -11.44 -5.96 4.56
C GLY A 469 -12.06 -6.99 5.50
N PRO A 470 -11.37 -8.13 5.73
CA PRO A 470 -11.80 -9.10 6.73
C PRO A 470 -11.51 -8.60 8.14
N VAL A 471 -12.38 -8.93 9.08
CA VAL A 471 -12.29 -8.60 10.50
C VAL A 471 -11.88 -9.82 11.31
N ASN A 472 -11.17 -9.60 12.39
CA ASN A 472 -10.75 -10.68 13.29
C ASN A 472 -11.90 -11.08 14.24
N ALA A 473 -12.86 -11.78 13.69
CA ALA A 473 -14.02 -12.31 14.40
C ALA A 473 -14.55 -13.56 13.69
N SER A 474 -15.31 -14.40 14.39
CA SER A 474 -16.05 -15.53 13.79
C SER A 474 -17.39 -15.08 13.16
N ALA A 475 -18.00 -14.02 13.71
CA ALA A 475 -19.13 -13.30 13.12
C ALA A 475 -19.05 -11.82 13.48
N PHE A 476 -19.40 -10.92 12.55
CA PHE A 476 -19.36 -9.49 12.76
C PHE A 476 -20.48 -8.80 11.99
N HIS A 477 -21.37 -8.18 12.73
CA HIS A 477 -22.49 -7.38 12.21
C HIS A 477 -22.39 -5.95 12.72
N THR A 478 -22.55 -4.97 11.86
CA THR A 478 -22.49 -3.55 12.25
C THR A 478 -23.32 -2.67 11.33
N SER A 479 -23.95 -1.66 11.93
CA SER A 479 -24.47 -0.53 11.17
C SER A 479 -23.32 0.42 10.77
N LEU A 480 -23.62 1.43 9.96
CA LEU A 480 -22.67 2.48 9.61
C LEU A 480 -22.57 3.49 10.76
N PHE A 481 -21.36 3.74 11.22
CA PHE A 481 -21.04 4.69 12.29
C PHE A 481 -19.92 5.63 11.88
N ARG A 482 -19.91 6.85 12.44
CA ARG A 482 -18.73 7.71 12.50
C ARG A 482 -17.93 7.30 13.74
N LEU A 483 -16.67 6.93 13.59
CA LEU A 483 -15.84 6.50 14.71
C LEU A 483 -15.10 7.69 15.32
N PHE A 484 -15.07 7.75 16.67
CA PHE A 484 -14.29 8.72 17.45
C PHE A 484 -13.67 8.05 18.66
N THR A 485 -12.39 8.35 18.95
CA THR A 485 -11.69 7.73 20.07
C THR A 485 -11.01 8.77 20.98
N CYS A 486 -10.93 8.45 22.26
CA CYS A 486 -10.16 9.15 23.28
C CYS A 486 -9.39 8.10 24.09
N ILE A 487 -8.28 7.57 23.53
CA ILE A 487 -7.52 6.46 24.15
C ILE A 487 -6.09 6.89 24.48
N LYS A 488 -5.36 7.42 23.49
CA LYS A 488 -3.99 7.92 23.67
C LYS A 488 -3.99 9.43 23.73
N ILE A 489 -4.03 9.96 24.93
CA ILE A 489 -3.88 11.40 25.14
C ILE A 489 -2.42 11.63 25.54
N SER A 490 -1.73 12.51 24.85
CA SER A 490 -0.39 12.96 25.20
C SER A 490 -0.40 14.43 25.59
N ASP A 491 0.34 14.76 26.62
CA ASP A 491 0.71 16.14 26.91
C ASP A 491 1.60 16.70 25.78
N SER A 492 1.38 17.93 25.41
CA SER A 492 2.25 18.68 24.50
C SER A 492 3.03 19.69 25.32
N VAL A 493 4.30 19.36 25.57
CA VAL A 493 5.22 20.29 26.25
C VAL A 493 5.47 21.52 25.37
N THR A 494 5.43 21.36 24.06
CA THR A 494 5.60 22.44 23.07
C THR A 494 4.44 23.43 23.07
N ASP A 495 3.20 22.97 23.32
CA ASP A 495 2.01 23.83 23.30
C ASP A 495 1.61 24.30 24.71
N GLY A 496 2.35 23.87 25.75
CA GLY A 496 2.10 24.28 27.16
C GLY A 496 0.81 23.72 27.77
N TYR A 497 0.24 22.67 27.18
CA TYR A 497 -0.99 22.06 27.69
C TYR A 497 -0.69 20.90 28.62
N SER A 498 -1.35 20.89 29.80
CA SER A 498 -1.37 19.74 30.71
C SER A 498 -2.18 18.58 30.10
N TYR A 499 -1.83 17.35 30.47
CA TYR A 499 -2.55 16.13 30.09
C TYR A 499 -4.07 16.27 30.26
N PHE A 500 -4.53 16.79 31.40
CA PHE A 500 -5.94 17.01 31.67
C PHE A 500 -6.61 17.95 30.67
N TYR A 501 -5.95 19.07 30.31
CA TYR A 501 -6.52 20.02 29.36
C TYR A 501 -6.62 19.40 27.92
N ALA A 502 -5.65 18.62 27.53
CA ALA A 502 -5.69 17.89 26.25
C ALA A 502 -6.85 16.89 26.22
N GLU A 503 -7.09 16.18 27.35
CA GLU A 503 -8.23 15.28 27.52
C GLU A 503 -9.56 16.01 27.39
N VAL A 504 -9.75 17.11 28.14
CA VAL A 504 -10.96 17.94 28.05
C VAL A 504 -11.21 18.48 26.65
N LYS A 505 -10.16 18.92 25.95
CA LYS A 505 -10.25 19.37 24.56
C LYS A 505 -10.72 18.25 23.63
N ARG A 506 -10.21 17.04 23.80
CA ARG A 506 -10.59 15.85 23.02
C ARG A 506 -12.04 15.43 23.29
N LEU A 507 -12.45 15.39 24.53
CA LEU A 507 -13.85 15.10 24.92
C LEU A 507 -14.82 16.17 24.42
N LYS A 508 -14.43 17.45 24.46
CA LYS A 508 -15.22 18.54 23.85
C LYS A 508 -15.33 18.36 22.33
N ALA A 509 -14.27 17.96 21.63
CA ALA A 509 -14.31 17.68 20.20
C ALA A 509 -15.29 16.55 19.87
N LEU A 510 -15.40 15.51 20.71
CA LEU A 510 -16.39 14.45 20.58
C LEU A 510 -17.81 15.01 20.66
N LEU A 511 -18.13 15.81 21.69
CA LEU A 511 -19.45 16.44 21.84
C LEU A 511 -19.77 17.34 20.65
N THR A 512 -18.83 18.16 20.20
CA THR A 512 -19.02 19.03 19.03
C THR A 512 -19.30 18.21 17.76
N THR A 513 -18.58 17.10 17.58
CA THR A 513 -18.79 16.17 16.45
C THR A 513 -20.17 15.52 16.49
N LEU A 514 -20.64 15.18 17.70
CA LEU A 514 -21.97 14.62 17.91
C LEU A 514 -23.06 15.66 17.59
N GLU A 515 -22.95 16.87 18.13
CA GLU A 515 -23.91 17.98 17.92
C GLU A 515 -24.02 18.38 16.46
N LEU A 516 -22.89 18.46 15.75
CA LEU A 516 -22.88 18.72 14.31
C LEU A 516 -23.58 17.60 13.54
N GLY A 517 -23.29 16.35 13.90
CA GLY A 517 -23.91 15.20 13.27
C GLY A 517 -25.43 15.10 13.50
N GLU A 518 -25.90 15.47 14.67
CA GLU A 518 -27.36 15.53 14.95
C GLU A 518 -28.05 16.62 14.14
N LYS A 519 -27.43 17.80 13.99
CA LYS A 519 -27.95 18.91 13.15
C LYS A 519 -28.02 18.52 11.68
N GLU A 520 -26.99 17.81 11.19
CA GLU A 520 -26.89 17.38 9.79
C GLU A 520 -27.64 16.06 9.52
N LYS A 521 -28.26 15.45 10.53
CA LYS A 521 -28.89 14.11 10.47
C LYS A 521 -27.93 13.06 9.90
N SER A 522 -26.66 13.15 10.27
CA SER A 522 -25.64 12.23 9.82
C SER A 522 -25.68 10.90 10.59
N MET A 523 -24.88 9.90 10.12
CA MET A 523 -24.75 8.60 10.77
C MET A 523 -24.44 8.73 12.27
N PRO A 524 -24.92 7.78 13.11
CA PRO A 524 -24.61 7.76 14.54
C PRO A 524 -23.12 7.76 14.81
N LEU A 525 -22.72 8.30 15.95
CA LEU A 525 -21.33 8.31 16.41
C LEU A 525 -21.04 7.07 17.27
N PHE A 526 -20.01 6.28 16.89
CA PHE A 526 -19.45 5.21 17.73
C PHE A 526 -18.21 5.75 18.44
N PHE A 527 -18.27 5.88 19.76
CA PHE A 527 -17.15 6.42 20.52
C PHE A 527 -16.49 5.39 21.44
N LEU A 528 -15.16 5.56 21.63
CA LEU A 528 -14.34 4.73 22.50
C LEU A 528 -13.51 5.63 23.41
N ILE A 529 -13.77 5.60 24.70
CA ILE A 529 -13.10 6.43 25.71
C ILE A 529 -12.39 5.54 26.71
N ASP A 530 -11.08 5.74 26.87
CA ASP A 530 -10.28 4.99 27.84
C ASP A 530 -9.92 5.87 29.04
N GLU A 531 -10.35 5.47 30.24
CA GLU A 531 -10.10 6.13 31.52
C GLU A 531 -10.49 7.63 31.54
N ILE A 532 -11.80 7.92 31.48
CA ILE A 532 -12.33 9.29 31.44
C ILE A 532 -11.86 10.15 32.61
N PHE A 533 -11.38 11.37 32.35
CA PHE A 533 -10.87 12.39 33.30
C PHE A 533 -9.74 11.89 34.21
N LYS A 534 -8.79 11.14 33.66
CA LYS A 534 -7.64 10.58 34.37
C LYS A 534 -6.75 11.64 35.06
N GLY A 535 -6.68 12.84 34.49
CA GLY A 535 -5.77 13.91 34.92
C GLY A 535 -6.22 14.75 36.11
N THR A 536 -7.35 14.42 36.80
CA THR A 536 -7.86 15.19 37.94
C THR A 536 -8.06 14.33 39.21
N ASN A 537 -8.49 14.94 40.32
CA ASN A 537 -8.74 14.24 41.56
C ASN A 537 -9.99 13.34 41.48
N ASN A 538 -10.08 12.35 42.38
CA ASN A 538 -11.10 11.32 42.32
C ASN A 538 -12.53 11.87 42.34
N ARG A 539 -12.81 12.92 43.15
CA ARG A 539 -14.15 13.51 43.30
C ARG A 539 -14.57 14.25 42.03
N GLU A 540 -13.68 15.06 41.47
CA GLU A 540 -13.94 15.80 40.22
C GLU A 540 -14.05 14.85 39.01
N ARG A 541 -13.24 13.79 39.01
CA ARG A 541 -13.30 12.74 37.98
C ARG A 541 -14.66 12.03 37.98
N LEU A 542 -15.15 11.66 39.15
CA LEU A 542 -16.46 11.03 39.30
C LEU A 542 -17.58 11.95 38.81
N ILE A 543 -17.66 13.18 39.32
CA ILE A 543 -18.71 14.14 38.96
C ILE A 543 -18.63 14.47 37.45
N GLY A 544 -17.43 14.70 36.92
CA GLY A 544 -17.21 14.99 35.53
C GLY A 544 -17.59 13.81 34.63
N GLY A 545 -17.16 12.59 34.99
CA GLY A 545 -17.47 11.35 34.26
C GLY A 545 -18.96 11.05 34.23
N GLU A 546 -19.62 11.13 35.40
CA GLU A 546 -21.06 10.95 35.51
C GLU A 546 -21.85 11.96 34.67
N SER A 547 -21.50 13.25 34.76
CA SER A 547 -22.12 14.31 33.97
C SER A 547 -21.91 14.13 32.46
N TYR A 548 -20.71 13.75 32.06
CA TYR A 548 -20.35 13.57 30.64
C TYR A 548 -21.05 12.34 30.03
N ILE A 549 -21.03 11.20 30.72
CA ILE A 549 -21.69 9.97 30.29
C ILE A 549 -23.21 10.20 30.19
N SER A 550 -23.81 10.83 31.22
CA SER A 550 -25.24 11.13 31.22
C SER A 550 -25.66 12.06 30.07
N ALA A 551 -24.78 12.99 29.67
CA ALA A 551 -25.02 13.86 28.52
C ALA A 551 -24.96 13.14 27.16
N LEU A 552 -24.39 11.95 27.07
CA LEU A 552 -24.31 11.13 25.84
C LEU A 552 -25.46 10.12 25.74
N VAL A 553 -26.01 9.66 26.86
CA VAL A 553 -27.09 8.65 26.89
C VAL A 553 -28.32 9.11 26.11
N GLY A 554 -28.85 8.23 25.25
CA GLY A 554 -30.07 8.48 24.46
C GLY A 554 -29.88 9.39 23.27
N ARG A 555 -28.67 9.90 23.02
CA ARG A 555 -28.35 10.73 21.83
C ARG A 555 -28.02 9.87 20.62
N ASN A 556 -27.81 10.50 19.47
CA ASN A 556 -27.44 9.82 18.22
C ASN A 556 -25.97 9.29 18.26
N CYS A 557 -25.65 8.56 19.29
CA CYS A 557 -24.35 7.93 19.50
C CYS A 557 -24.51 6.62 20.27
N LEU A 558 -23.48 5.79 20.24
CA LEU A 558 -23.29 4.63 21.09
C LEU A 558 -21.80 4.49 21.36
N GLY A 559 -21.41 3.82 22.41
CA GLY A 559 -19.97 3.66 22.62
C GLY A 559 -19.60 2.96 23.92
N VAL A 560 -18.29 2.91 24.13
CA VAL A 560 -17.69 2.19 25.24
C VAL A 560 -16.79 3.15 26.03
N VAL A 561 -16.99 3.18 27.34
CA VAL A 561 -16.18 3.92 28.31
C VAL A 561 -15.47 2.92 29.22
N SER A 562 -14.15 2.91 29.25
CA SER A 562 -13.42 2.17 30.26
C SER A 562 -13.16 3.05 31.49
N THR A 563 -13.19 2.46 32.66
CA THR A 563 -12.86 3.14 33.90
C THR A 563 -12.37 2.16 34.96
N HIS A 564 -11.59 2.64 35.90
CA HIS A 564 -11.29 1.92 37.12
C HIS A 564 -12.15 2.43 38.33
N ASP A 565 -13.02 3.40 38.09
CA ASP A 565 -13.90 3.98 39.08
C ASP A 565 -15.22 3.18 39.17
N LEU A 566 -15.38 2.46 40.27
CA LEU A 566 -16.55 1.60 40.48
C LEU A 566 -17.84 2.40 40.80
N GLU A 567 -17.73 3.66 41.18
CA GLU A 567 -18.92 4.49 41.42
C GLU A 567 -19.66 4.81 40.10
N LEU A 568 -18.94 4.94 38.99
CA LEU A 568 -19.56 5.16 37.68
C LEU A 568 -20.43 3.98 37.21
N VAL A 569 -20.19 2.78 37.75
CA VAL A 569 -21.00 1.58 37.46
C VAL A 569 -22.44 1.75 37.95
N LYS A 570 -22.66 2.52 39.04
CA LYS A 570 -23.99 2.78 39.60
C LYS A 570 -24.90 3.58 38.66
N LEU A 571 -24.34 4.23 37.63
CA LEU A 571 -25.13 4.91 36.60
C LEU A 571 -26.09 3.95 35.86
N ALA A 572 -25.76 2.68 35.74
CA ALA A 572 -26.63 1.69 35.13
C ALA A 572 -27.92 1.44 35.93
N ASP A 573 -27.90 1.68 37.28
CA ASP A 573 -29.08 1.54 38.10
C ASP A 573 -30.11 2.66 37.84
N ALA A 574 -29.61 3.85 37.49
CA ALA A 574 -30.43 5.02 37.18
C ALA A 574 -30.80 5.16 35.70
N LEU A 575 -29.95 4.67 34.79
CA LEU A 575 -30.06 4.85 33.32
C LEU A 575 -30.04 3.48 32.63
N PRO A 576 -31.19 2.91 32.24
CA PRO A 576 -31.29 1.57 31.65
C PRO A 576 -30.55 1.43 30.29
N ALA A 577 -30.18 2.54 29.66
CA ALA A 577 -29.37 2.55 28.45
C ALA A 577 -27.86 2.35 28.70
N ILE A 578 -27.45 2.21 29.97
CA ILE A 578 -26.08 1.90 30.35
C ILE A 578 -25.97 0.43 30.69
N ARG A 579 -24.96 -0.24 30.14
CA ARG A 579 -24.64 -1.64 30.45
C ARG A 579 -23.26 -1.73 31.04
N ASN A 580 -23.10 -2.53 32.09
CA ASN A 580 -21.83 -2.74 32.77
C ASN A 580 -21.19 -4.03 32.28
N TYR A 581 -19.88 -3.96 32.03
CA TYR A 581 -19.01 -5.10 31.75
C TYR A 581 -17.74 -5.01 32.61
N HIS A 582 -17.05 -6.11 32.79
CA HIS A 582 -15.78 -6.10 33.48
C HIS A 582 -14.80 -7.13 32.97
N PHE A 583 -13.51 -6.83 33.16
CA PHE A 583 -12.42 -7.79 33.11
C PHE A 583 -12.00 -8.15 34.52
N ARG A 584 -11.73 -9.42 34.74
CA ARG A 584 -11.37 -9.95 36.05
C ARG A 584 -9.89 -10.33 36.07
N GLU A 585 -9.27 -10.11 37.22
CA GLU A 585 -7.98 -10.65 37.59
C GLU A 585 -8.17 -11.75 38.63
N ASP A 586 -7.39 -12.80 38.51
CA ASP A 586 -7.27 -13.84 39.53
C ASP A 586 -5.86 -13.87 40.11
N VAL A 587 -5.72 -14.32 41.34
CA VAL A 587 -4.44 -14.50 42.01
C VAL A 587 -4.19 -16.01 42.13
N ILE A 588 -3.27 -16.55 41.34
CA ILE A 588 -2.88 -17.95 41.34
C ILE A 588 -1.42 -18.06 41.77
N ASP A 589 -1.14 -18.87 42.77
CA ASP A 589 0.21 -19.09 43.33
C ASP A 589 0.95 -17.78 43.68
N GLY A 590 0.23 -16.79 44.19
CA GLY A 590 0.82 -15.52 44.58
C GLY A 590 1.16 -14.58 43.40
N ARG A 591 0.68 -14.86 42.20
CA ARG A 591 0.88 -14.01 41.00
C ARG A 591 -0.47 -13.59 40.43
N MET A 592 -0.51 -12.35 39.92
CA MET A 592 -1.69 -11.89 39.18
C MET A 592 -1.73 -12.61 37.81
N VAL A 593 -2.88 -13.17 37.52
CA VAL A 593 -3.17 -13.78 36.22
C VAL A 593 -4.38 -13.08 35.62
N PHE A 594 -4.25 -12.64 34.39
CA PHE A 594 -5.32 -12.01 33.59
C PHE A 594 -5.79 -12.99 32.56
N ASP A 595 -7.09 -13.29 32.53
CA ASP A 595 -7.68 -14.15 31.52
C ASP A 595 -8.15 -13.38 30.26
N TYR A 596 -8.24 -12.05 30.37
CA TYR A 596 -8.67 -11.14 29.33
C TYR A 596 -10.06 -11.43 28.73
N ILE A 597 -10.93 -12.07 29.53
CA ILE A 597 -12.30 -12.41 29.14
C ILE A 597 -13.26 -11.32 29.67
N LEU A 598 -14.01 -10.73 28.72
CA LEU A 598 -15.07 -9.77 29.01
C LEU A 598 -16.29 -10.47 29.63
N ARG A 599 -16.81 -9.94 30.75
CA ARG A 599 -17.97 -10.47 31.44
C ARG A 599 -19.00 -9.37 31.63
N GLU A 600 -20.27 -9.75 31.65
CA GLU A 600 -21.37 -8.84 31.96
C GLU A 600 -21.41 -8.49 33.45
N GLY A 601 -21.91 -7.31 33.75
CA GLY A 601 -22.07 -6.76 35.09
C GLY A 601 -20.83 -6.06 35.64
N PRO A 602 -20.92 -5.52 36.87
CA PRO A 602 -19.84 -4.81 37.56
C PRO A 602 -18.73 -5.76 38.01
N CYS A 603 -17.50 -5.25 38.14
CA CYS A 603 -16.40 -6.03 38.72
C CYS A 603 -16.67 -6.42 40.17
N PRO A 604 -16.71 -7.71 40.51
CA PRO A 604 -17.13 -8.16 41.84
C PRO A 604 -16.05 -7.97 42.92
N THR A 605 -14.79 -7.71 42.54
CA THR A 605 -13.66 -7.69 43.48
C THR A 605 -12.65 -6.60 43.15
N THR A 606 -12.11 -5.95 44.19
CA THR A 606 -10.92 -5.09 44.13
C THR A 606 -9.75 -5.83 44.75
N ASN A 607 -8.82 -6.33 43.93
CA ASN A 607 -7.68 -7.12 44.42
C ASN A 607 -6.44 -6.27 44.76
N ALA A 608 -6.48 -4.95 44.53
CA ALA A 608 -5.32 -4.07 44.71
C ALA A 608 -4.68 -4.17 46.11
N LEU A 609 -5.49 -4.18 47.16
CA LEU A 609 -5.00 -4.30 48.53
C LEU A 609 -4.43 -5.69 48.85
N LYS A 610 -5.02 -6.73 48.28
CA LYS A 610 -4.53 -8.10 48.40
C LYS A 610 -3.16 -8.26 47.72
N ILE A 611 -2.96 -7.60 46.59
CA ILE A 611 -1.70 -7.56 45.87
C ILE A 611 -0.64 -6.83 46.69
N MET A 612 -0.94 -5.64 47.21
CA MET A 612 -0.02 -4.90 48.09
C MET A 612 0.44 -5.76 49.27
N GLN A 613 -0.48 -6.51 49.86
CA GLN A 613 -0.16 -7.43 50.96
C GLN A 613 0.76 -8.58 50.51
N MET A 614 0.51 -9.13 49.33
CA MET A 614 1.32 -10.24 48.77
C MET A 614 2.74 -9.80 48.40
N GLU A 615 2.90 -8.59 47.90
CA GLU A 615 4.20 -7.96 47.61
C GLU A 615 4.93 -7.46 48.89
N GLY A 616 4.37 -7.76 50.07
CA GLY A 616 4.97 -7.40 51.34
C GLY A 616 4.81 -5.94 51.75
N LEU A 617 3.93 -5.20 51.05
CA LEU A 617 3.63 -3.81 51.45
C LEU A 617 2.70 -3.79 52.65
N PRO A 618 2.86 -2.84 53.58
CA PRO A 618 2.01 -2.73 54.78
C PRO A 618 0.58 -2.33 54.37
N VAL A 619 -0.38 -3.24 54.53
CA VAL A 619 -1.80 -3.00 54.30
C VAL A 619 -2.52 -3.04 55.64
N ASN A 620 -3.15 -1.93 56.03
CA ASN A 620 -3.93 -1.87 57.26
C ASN A 620 -5.39 -2.22 56.98
N LEU A 621 -5.76 -3.48 57.15
CA LEU A 621 -7.10 -4.01 56.88
C LEU A 621 -8.19 -3.44 57.84
N ARG A 622 -7.81 -2.88 58.99
CA ARG A 622 -8.78 -2.27 59.96
C ARG A 622 -9.44 -1.00 59.41
N ILE A 623 -8.82 -0.31 58.44
CA ILE A 623 -9.39 0.88 57.83
C ILE A 623 -10.51 0.50 56.83
N LEU A 624 -10.49 -0.69 56.27
CA LEU A 624 -11.51 -1.19 55.33
C LEU A 624 -12.87 -1.48 56.01
N ASP A 625 -12.85 -1.95 57.22
CA ASP A 625 -14.10 -2.24 57.97
C ASP A 625 -14.80 -0.97 58.47
N THR A 626 -14.09 0.16 58.51
CA THR A 626 -14.67 1.47 58.89
C THR A 626 -15.18 2.28 57.69
N MET A 627 -14.91 1.84 56.45
CA MET A 627 -15.35 2.48 55.17
C MET A 627 -16.52 1.73 54.48
N LYS A 628 -16.98 0.62 55.05
CA LYS A 628 -18.26 -0.03 54.71
C LYS A 628 -19.38 0.63 55.48
#